data_861fc989e7d5b8f1ec89afd2e32702d4
#
_entry.id   861fc989e7d5b8f1ec89afd2e32702d4
#
_cell.length_a   1.000
_cell.length_b   1.000
_cell.length_c   1.000
_cell.angle_alpha   90.00
_cell.angle_beta   90.00
_cell.angle_gamma   90.00
#
_symmetry.space_group_name_H-M   'P 1'
#
loop_
_entity.id
_entity.type
_entity.pdbx_description
1 polymer ?
#
loop_
_entity_poly.entity_id
_entity_poly.type
_entity_poly.pdbx_seq_one_letter_code
_entity_poly.pdbx_strand_id
1 'polypeptide(L)'
;FPRFSPDGKTIAFTGQYDGNTEVYTMPSSGGEPLRITYTATNSRDDLGDRMGPNNIVMTWTPDGNGIVYRNRISDGFSGKLYTVNKEGGLSEVVPLPEGGFCSYSPDGKQLAYNRVMREFRTWKYYKGGMADDIWVYNPEKKSVENITNNEAQDIFPMWIGDEIYFLSDRDYTMNLFVYNTKTKQTSKVTNFTEYDVKFPSSFGNTIVFENGGYIYK
;
A
#
# COMPACT_ATOMS: atom_id res chain seq x y z
N PHE A 1 -5.06 5.80 -5.99
CA PHE A 1 -4.77 5.44 -4.58
C PHE A 1 -4.51 6.71 -3.76
N PRO A 2 -5.54 7.43 -3.33
CA PRO A 2 -5.37 8.60 -2.49
C PRO A 2 -4.98 8.22 -1.05
N ARG A 3 -4.11 9.04 -0.45
CA ARG A 3 -3.70 8.92 0.95
C ARG A 3 -3.64 10.29 1.60
N PHE A 4 -4.30 10.45 2.74
CA PHE A 4 -4.18 11.66 3.54
C PHE A 4 -2.80 11.74 4.19
N SER A 5 -2.24 12.95 4.24
CA SER A 5 -1.09 13.24 5.09
C SER A 5 -1.43 12.99 6.58
N PRO A 6 -0.45 12.75 7.46
CA PRO A 6 -0.72 12.50 8.88
C PRO A 6 -1.55 13.59 9.58
N ASP A 7 -1.42 14.83 9.14
CA ASP A 7 -2.19 15.97 9.66
C ASP A 7 -3.57 16.16 8.98
N GLY A 8 -3.89 15.33 7.97
CA GLY A 8 -5.14 15.36 7.22
C GLY A 8 -5.33 16.54 6.27
N LYS A 9 -4.32 17.40 6.09
CA LYS A 9 -4.46 18.63 5.30
C LYS A 9 -4.12 18.47 3.83
N THR A 10 -3.39 17.41 3.47
CA THR A 10 -2.94 17.14 2.11
C THR A 10 -3.34 15.72 1.70
N ILE A 11 -3.67 15.56 0.43
CA ILE A 11 -3.89 14.25 -0.18
C ILE A 11 -2.75 14.01 -1.18
N ALA A 12 -2.03 12.88 -1.05
CA ALA A 12 -1.14 12.38 -2.07
C ALA A 12 -1.87 11.30 -2.89
N PHE A 13 -1.70 11.30 -4.19
CA PHE A 13 -2.35 10.34 -5.07
C PHE A 13 -1.57 10.12 -6.36
N THR A 14 -1.85 9.01 -7.03
CA THR A 14 -1.34 8.71 -8.37
C THR A 14 -2.27 9.35 -9.40
N GLY A 15 -1.74 10.18 -10.27
CA GLY A 15 -2.48 10.86 -11.33
C GLY A 15 -1.80 10.67 -12.70
N GLN A 16 -2.59 10.86 -13.77
CA GLN A 16 -2.11 10.77 -15.15
C GLN A 16 -2.63 11.99 -15.94
N TYR A 17 -2.10 13.16 -15.61
CA TYR A 17 -2.52 14.41 -16.26
C TYR A 17 -1.71 14.73 -17.52
N ASP A 18 -0.42 14.33 -17.56
CA ASP A 18 0.55 14.68 -18.61
C ASP A 18 1.04 13.45 -19.38
N GLY A 19 0.23 12.39 -19.46
CA GLY A 19 0.57 11.17 -20.20
C GLY A 19 1.20 10.06 -19.37
N ASN A 20 2.08 10.37 -18.42
CA ASN A 20 2.66 9.40 -17.49
C ASN A 20 1.87 9.38 -16.16
N THR A 21 1.88 8.24 -15.48
CA THR A 21 1.42 8.19 -14.09
C THR A 21 2.50 8.73 -13.16
N GLU A 22 2.13 9.70 -12.33
CA GLU A 22 3.05 10.36 -11.43
C GLU A 22 2.40 10.57 -10.04
N VAL A 23 3.23 10.87 -9.06
CA VAL A 23 2.75 11.27 -7.73
C VAL A 23 2.33 12.73 -7.78
N TYR A 24 1.14 12.99 -7.29
CA TYR A 24 0.57 14.34 -7.12
C TYR A 24 0.18 14.58 -5.67
N THR A 25 0.17 15.83 -5.27
CA THR A 25 -0.43 16.28 -4.01
C THR A 25 -1.47 17.37 -4.26
N MET A 26 -2.45 17.48 -3.38
CA MET A 26 -3.40 18.57 -3.37
C MET A 26 -3.89 18.83 -1.94
N PRO A 27 -4.36 20.06 -1.61
CA PRO A 27 -5.01 20.31 -0.33
C PRO A 27 -6.25 19.40 -0.16
N SER A 28 -6.49 18.89 1.04
CA SER A 28 -7.68 18.07 1.33
C SER A 28 -8.99 18.85 1.20
N SER A 29 -8.93 20.18 1.25
CA SER A 29 -10.06 21.10 1.00
C SER A 29 -10.36 21.30 -0.50
N GLY A 30 -9.59 20.67 -1.40
CA GLY A 30 -9.66 20.89 -2.84
C GLY A 30 -8.64 21.92 -3.34
N GLY A 31 -8.48 21.99 -4.65
CA GLY A 31 -7.54 22.87 -5.32
C GLY A 31 -6.87 22.19 -6.52
N GLU A 32 -5.85 22.81 -7.09
CA GLU A 32 -5.11 22.27 -8.20
C GLU A 32 -4.09 21.23 -7.72
N PRO A 33 -3.98 20.06 -8.40
CA PRO A 33 -2.96 19.07 -8.10
C PRO A 33 -1.55 19.60 -8.45
N LEU A 34 -0.62 19.41 -7.54
CA LEU A 34 0.81 19.66 -7.76
C LEU A 34 1.52 18.35 -8.07
N ARG A 35 2.19 18.28 -9.21
CA ARG A 35 3.03 17.14 -9.60
C ARG A 35 4.31 17.12 -8.77
N ILE A 36 4.61 15.96 -8.17
CA ILE A 36 5.75 15.77 -7.25
C ILE A 36 6.88 14.96 -7.90
N THR A 37 6.55 13.99 -8.77
CA THR A 37 7.54 13.17 -9.47
C THR A 37 7.56 13.43 -10.96
N TYR A 38 8.74 13.23 -11.58
CA TYR A 38 8.98 13.41 -13.01
C TYR A 38 9.80 12.21 -13.51
N THR A 39 9.18 11.03 -13.48
CA THR A 39 9.83 9.79 -13.87
C THR A 39 9.66 9.57 -15.37
N ALA A 40 10.77 9.33 -16.06
CA ALA A 40 10.70 8.92 -17.45
C ALA A 40 10.33 7.44 -17.52
N THR A 41 9.19 7.11 -18.11
CA THR A 41 8.81 5.73 -18.39
C THR A 41 8.89 5.45 -19.86
N ASN A 42 9.59 4.36 -20.24
CA ASN A 42 9.79 3.99 -21.63
C ASN A 42 8.71 3.06 -22.20
N SER A 43 7.65 2.76 -21.45
CA SER A 43 6.66 1.78 -21.86
C SER A 43 5.35 1.95 -21.12
N ARG A 44 4.48 0.97 -21.25
CA ARG A 44 3.15 0.90 -20.66
C ARG A 44 3.12 1.34 -19.19
N ASP A 45 2.65 2.54 -19.00
CA ASP A 45 2.47 3.15 -17.71
C ASP A 45 1.06 3.74 -17.61
N ASP A 46 0.08 2.97 -18.03
CA ASP A 46 -1.32 3.35 -17.91
C ASP A 46 -2.01 2.62 -16.76
N LEU A 47 -3.11 3.17 -16.29
CA LEU A 47 -3.93 2.61 -15.22
C LEU A 47 -4.56 1.27 -15.61
N GLY A 48 -4.63 0.95 -16.89
CA GLY A 48 -5.16 -0.30 -17.43
C GLY A 48 -4.14 -1.43 -17.53
N ASP A 49 -2.86 -1.17 -17.26
CA ASP A 49 -1.84 -2.22 -17.29
C ASP A 49 -2.12 -3.26 -16.21
N ARG A 50 -2.14 -4.53 -16.61
CA ARG A 50 -2.32 -5.66 -15.68
C ARG A 50 -1.26 -5.75 -14.58
N MET A 51 -0.11 -5.12 -14.76
CA MET A 51 0.97 -5.01 -13.76
C MET A 51 0.75 -3.83 -12.82
N GLY A 52 -0.30 -3.06 -13.05
CA GLY A 52 -0.56 -1.79 -12.41
C GLY A 52 0.32 -0.65 -12.92
N PRO A 53 -0.10 0.58 -12.71
CA PRO A 53 0.68 1.76 -13.09
C PRO A 53 1.97 1.87 -12.27
N ASN A 54 2.92 2.68 -12.75
CA ASN A 54 4.04 3.14 -11.95
C ASN A 54 3.61 4.28 -11.00
N ASN A 55 4.51 4.65 -10.09
CA ASN A 55 4.31 5.77 -9.16
C ASN A 55 3.03 5.68 -8.34
N ILE A 56 2.66 4.46 -7.93
CA ILE A 56 1.49 4.26 -7.07
C ILE A 56 1.81 4.71 -5.66
N VAL A 57 1.03 5.69 -5.18
CA VAL A 57 1.14 6.17 -3.80
C VAL A 57 0.72 5.07 -2.83
N MET A 58 1.61 4.75 -1.90
CA MET A 58 1.40 3.73 -0.87
C MET A 58 1.02 4.36 0.46
N THR A 59 1.84 5.27 0.96
CA THR A 59 1.62 5.93 2.26
C THR A 59 2.44 7.23 2.35
N TRP A 60 2.26 7.94 3.45
CA TRP A 60 3.12 9.06 3.86
C TRP A 60 4.16 8.58 4.86
N THR A 61 5.30 9.28 4.93
CA THR A 61 6.19 9.14 6.08
C THR A 61 5.53 9.68 7.35
N PRO A 62 5.84 9.15 8.54
CA PRO A 62 5.19 9.55 9.79
C PRO A 62 5.31 11.01 10.14
N ASP A 63 6.39 11.66 9.70
CA ASP A 63 6.63 13.10 9.88
C ASP A 63 5.85 14.00 8.90
N GLY A 64 5.15 13.37 7.92
CA GLY A 64 4.37 14.07 6.91
C GLY A 64 5.20 14.86 5.88
N ASN A 65 6.51 14.62 5.80
CA ASN A 65 7.39 15.30 4.85
C ASN A 65 7.70 14.49 3.60
N GLY A 66 7.51 13.16 3.66
CA GLY A 66 7.77 12.26 2.54
C GLY A 66 6.52 11.49 2.11
N ILE A 67 6.50 11.11 0.85
CA ILE A 67 5.48 10.25 0.23
C ILE A 67 6.19 8.99 -0.23
N VAL A 68 5.71 7.84 0.24
CA VAL A 68 6.20 6.53 -0.19
C VAL A 68 5.35 6.08 -1.38
N TYR A 69 6.02 5.74 -2.47
CA TYR A 69 5.38 5.27 -3.68
C TYR A 69 6.15 4.08 -4.28
N ARG A 70 5.47 3.30 -5.09
CA ARG A 70 6.04 2.15 -5.78
C ARG A 70 6.34 2.48 -7.23
N ASN A 71 7.51 2.06 -7.70
CA ASN A 71 7.91 2.19 -9.09
C ASN A 71 8.69 0.95 -9.56
N ARG A 72 8.55 0.59 -10.84
CA ARG A 72 9.18 -0.57 -11.48
C ARG A 72 10.37 -0.22 -12.41
N ILE A 73 10.80 1.02 -12.42
CA ILE A 73 11.84 1.48 -13.37
C ILE A 73 13.14 0.71 -13.20
N SER A 74 13.50 0.35 -11.97
CA SER A 74 14.80 -0.26 -11.69
C SER A 74 14.91 -1.74 -12.07
N ASP A 75 13.80 -2.48 -12.11
CA ASP A 75 13.81 -3.92 -12.38
C ASP A 75 12.77 -4.37 -13.41
N GLY A 76 11.85 -3.49 -13.77
CA GLY A 76 10.83 -3.73 -14.80
C GLY A 76 9.72 -4.70 -14.40
N PHE A 77 9.81 -5.42 -13.28
CA PHE A 77 8.89 -6.51 -12.97
C PHE A 77 8.20 -6.39 -11.60
N SER A 78 8.95 -6.41 -10.50
CA SER A 78 8.36 -6.47 -9.17
C SER A 78 8.10 -5.12 -8.53
N GLY A 79 8.91 -4.14 -8.84
CA GLY A 79 8.82 -2.78 -8.31
C GLY A 79 9.39 -2.63 -6.90
N LYS A 80 9.93 -1.44 -6.65
CA LYS A 80 10.51 -1.03 -5.38
C LYS A 80 9.75 0.13 -4.78
N LEU A 81 9.91 0.29 -3.48
CA LEU A 81 9.43 1.46 -2.77
C LEU A 81 10.46 2.58 -2.83
N TYR A 82 9.97 3.76 -3.10
CA TYR A 82 10.73 5.00 -3.12
C TYR A 82 10.08 6.01 -2.19
N THR A 83 10.87 6.90 -1.64
CA THR A 83 10.39 8.06 -0.89
C THR A 83 10.77 9.33 -1.64
N VAL A 84 9.82 10.23 -1.80
CA VAL A 84 10.03 11.58 -2.33
C VAL A 84 9.54 12.62 -1.32
N ASN A 85 10.22 13.76 -1.22
CA ASN A 85 9.74 14.87 -0.41
C ASN A 85 8.41 15.41 -0.98
N LYS A 86 7.48 15.81 -0.13
CA LYS A 86 6.17 16.37 -0.55
C LYS A 86 6.28 17.63 -1.41
N GLU A 87 7.41 18.30 -1.36
CA GLU A 87 7.73 19.47 -2.21
C GLU A 87 8.40 19.06 -3.55
N GLY A 88 8.60 17.76 -3.77
CA GLY A 88 9.31 17.23 -4.93
C GLY A 88 10.80 17.02 -4.69
N GLY A 89 11.55 16.84 -5.78
CA GLY A 89 13.00 16.58 -5.75
C GLY A 89 13.35 15.15 -6.12
N LEU A 90 14.57 14.72 -5.79
CA LEU A 90 15.06 13.39 -6.07
C LEU A 90 14.48 12.39 -5.09
N SER A 91 14.06 11.25 -5.63
CA SER A 91 13.53 10.15 -4.82
C SER A 91 14.64 9.26 -4.30
N GLU A 92 14.47 8.74 -3.09
CA GLU A 92 15.36 7.79 -2.45
C GLU A 92 14.71 6.41 -2.40
N VAL A 93 15.50 5.38 -2.63
CA VAL A 93 15.05 3.98 -2.55
C VAL A 93 14.89 3.58 -1.08
N VAL A 94 13.73 3.04 -0.71
CA VAL A 94 13.59 2.30 0.54
C VAL A 94 14.43 1.02 0.44
N PRO A 95 15.31 0.69 1.40
CA PRO A 95 16.27 -0.42 1.27
C PRO A 95 15.61 -1.80 1.44
N LEU A 96 14.59 -2.05 0.63
CA LEU A 96 13.90 -3.32 0.48
C LEU A 96 14.06 -3.83 -0.94
N PRO A 97 14.21 -5.16 -1.15
CA PRO A 97 14.36 -5.72 -2.50
C PRO A 97 13.13 -5.51 -3.37
N GLU A 98 11.95 -5.59 -2.76
CA GLU A 98 10.63 -5.44 -3.38
C GLU A 98 9.68 -4.81 -2.38
N GLY A 99 8.61 -4.17 -2.87
CA GLY A 99 7.58 -3.62 -2.00
C GLY A 99 6.31 -3.24 -2.75
N GLY A 100 5.20 -3.49 -2.10
CA GLY A 100 3.85 -3.11 -2.49
C GLY A 100 3.22 -2.17 -1.48
N PHE A 101 1.94 -2.38 -1.17
CA PHE A 101 1.26 -1.58 -0.16
C PHE A 101 1.94 -1.68 1.19
N CYS A 102 1.98 -0.56 1.88
CA CYS A 102 2.70 -0.47 3.14
C CYS A 102 2.06 0.55 4.10
N SER A 103 2.39 0.40 5.37
CA SER A 103 1.95 1.28 6.45
C SER A 103 3.02 1.33 7.54
N TYR A 104 3.34 2.53 8.00
CA TYR A 104 4.26 2.70 9.13
C TYR A 104 3.60 2.34 10.45
N SER A 105 4.41 1.86 11.41
CA SER A 105 4.01 1.77 12.80
C SER A 105 3.70 3.17 13.36
N PRO A 106 2.83 3.27 14.39
CA PRO A 106 2.46 4.58 14.97
C PRO A 106 3.64 5.40 15.48
N ASP A 107 4.73 4.74 15.90
CA ASP A 107 5.97 5.39 16.31
C ASP A 107 6.94 5.70 15.15
N GLY A 108 6.55 5.33 13.92
CA GLY A 108 7.32 5.56 12.70
C GLY A 108 8.58 4.71 12.52
N LYS A 109 8.85 3.76 13.42
CA LYS A 109 10.12 3.02 13.43
C LYS A 109 10.11 1.75 12.60
N GLN A 110 8.94 1.27 12.22
CA GLN A 110 8.78 0.04 11.46
C GLN A 110 7.82 0.26 10.29
N LEU A 111 7.94 -0.58 9.26
CA LEU A 111 7.11 -0.54 8.08
C LEU A 111 6.50 -1.93 7.85
N ALA A 112 5.18 -2.06 7.96
CA ALA A 112 4.46 -3.22 7.48
C ALA A 112 4.27 -3.10 5.97
N TYR A 113 4.53 -4.17 5.21
CA TYR A 113 4.41 -4.14 3.75
C TYR A 113 4.11 -5.53 3.18
N ASN A 114 3.53 -5.57 2.00
CA ASN A 114 3.49 -6.75 1.16
C ASN A 114 4.48 -6.61 -0.01
N ARG A 115 5.07 -7.72 -0.45
CA ARG A 115 6.16 -7.69 -1.45
C ARG A 115 5.66 -7.53 -2.87
N VAL A 116 4.63 -8.26 -3.22
CA VAL A 116 4.14 -8.38 -4.59
C VAL A 116 2.80 -7.72 -4.74
N MET A 117 2.68 -6.79 -5.69
CA MET A 117 1.42 -6.13 -6.00
C MET A 117 0.52 -7.03 -6.83
N ARG A 118 -0.61 -7.42 -6.28
CA ARG A 118 -1.58 -8.33 -6.91
C ARG A 118 -2.96 -7.72 -7.12
N GLU A 119 -3.18 -6.51 -6.67
CA GLU A 119 -4.48 -5.83 -6.68
C GLU A 119 -5.06 -5.68 -8.08
N PHE A 120 -4.18 -5.62 -9.08
CA PHE A 120 -4.55 -5.54 -10.49
C PHE A 120 -4.63 -6.91 -11.17
N ARG A 121 -4.43 -8.01 -10.43
CA ARG A 121 -4.50 -9.36 -10.95
C ARG A 121 -5.89 -9.95 -10.72
N THR A 122 -6.33 -10.73 -11.70
CA THR A 122 -7.59 -11.48 -11.64
C THR A 122 -7.45 -12.83 -10.95
N TRP A 123 -6.30 -13.11 -10.36
CA TRP A 123 -6.07 -14.38 -9.68
C TRP A 123 -6.84 -14.43 -8.37
N LYS A 124 -7.60 -15.49 -8.23
CA LYS A 124 -8.33 -15.81 -7.00
C LYS A 124 -7.94 -17.22 -6.56
N TYR A 125 -7.85 -17.43 -5.26
CA TYR A 125 -7.49 -18.74 -4.67
C TYR A 125 -6.10 -19.27 -5.10
N TYR A 126 -5.23 -18.39 -5.54
CA TYR A 126 -3.88 -18.81 -5.90
C TYR A 126 -3.08 -19.11 -4.62
N LYS A 127 -2.55 -20.35 -4.58
CA LYS A 127 -1.65 -20.82 -3.52
C LYS A 127 -0.32 -21.19 -4.14
N GLY A 128 0.72 -20.46 -3.80
CA GLY A 128 2.05 -20.67 -4.35
C GLY A 128 2.99 -19.54 -4.03
N GLY A 129 4.22 -19.60 -4.51
CA GLY A 129 5.29 -18.65 -4.17
C GLY A 129 5.05 -17.19 -4.54
N MET A 130 3.97 -16.90 -5.31
CA MET A 130 3.54 -15.55 -5.66
C MET A 130 2.33 -15.08 -4.83
N ALA A 131 1.78 -15.91 -3.93
CA ALA A 131 0.88 -15.44 -2.89
C ALA A 131 1.68 -14.57 -1.93
N ASP A 132 1.11 -13.44 -1.53
CA ASP A 132 1.83 -12.49 -0.71
C ASP A 132 1.51 -12.66 0.77
N ASP A 133 2.49 -12.31 1.58
CA ASP A 133 2.38 -12.22 3.04
C ASP A 133 2.60 -10.78 3.48
N ILE A 134 2.20 -10.48 4.71
CA ILE A 134 2.55 -9.24 5.38
C ILE A 134 3.91 -9.41 6.07
N TRP A 135 4.81 -8.51 5.75
CA TRP A 135 6.16 -8.42 6.29
C TRP A 135 6.32 -7.15 7.11
N VAL A 136 7.13 -7.19 8.15
CA VAL A 136 7.50 -6.02 8.96
C VAL A 136 8.99 -5.77 8.83
N TYR A 137 9.35 -4.62 8.29
CA TYR A 137 10.72 -4.13 8.17
C TYR A 137 11.07 -3.22 9.35
N ASN A 138 12.20 -3.51 9.99
CA ASN A 138 12.78 -2.65 11.02
C ASN A 138 14.13 -2.10 10.51
N PRO A 139 14.22 -0.81 10.13
CA PRO A 139 15.43 -0.23 9.57
C PRO A 139 16.58 -0.14 10.59
N GLU A 140 16.28 0.08 11.87
CA GLU A 140 17.29 0.15 12.95
C GLU A 140 17.99 -1.21 13.13
N LYS A 141 17.21 -2.28 13.19
CA LYS A 141 17.71 -3.66 13.34
C LYS A 141 18.16 -4.27 12.01
N LYS A 142 17.88 -3.62 10.88
CA LYS A 142 18.10 -4.16 9.53
C LYS A 142 17.49 -5.55 9.36
N SER A 143 16.29 -5.75 9.89
CA SER A 143 15.60 -7.04 9.90
C SER A 143 14.24 -6.97 9.24
N VAL A 144 13.82 -8.11 8.69
CA VAL A 144 12.49 -8.30 8.09
C VAL A 144 11.88 -9.54 8.73
N GLU A 145 10.63 -9.45 9.20
CA GLU A 145 9.85 -10.53 9.79
C GLU A 145 8.60 -10.78 8.96
N ASN A 146 8.33 -12.04 8.56
CA ASN A 146 7.07 -12.45 8.00
C ASN A 146 6.08 -12.71 9.15
N ILE A 147 4.98 -11.94 9.23
CA ILE A 147 4.04 -12.01 10.34
C ILE A 147 2.79 -12.83 10.03
N THR A 148 2.52 -13.15 8.78
CA THR A 148 1.34 -13.94 8.40
C THR A 148 1.69 -15.37 8.00
N ASN A 149 2.73 -15.58 7.21
CA ASN A 149 3.36 -16.87 6.86
C ASN A 149 2.35 -18.02 6.63
N ASN A 150 1.50 -17.88 5.63
CA ASN A 150 0.51 -18.88 5.25
C ASN A 150 0.38 -18.99 3.73
N GLU A 151 -0.44 -19.92 3.24
CA GLU A 151 -0.62 -20.14 1.80
C GLU A 151 -1.61 -19.17 1.12
N ALA A 152 -2.30 -18.34 1.90
CA ALA A 152 -3.28 -17.40 1.39
C ALA A 152 -2.61 -16.11 0.90
N GLN A 153 -3.37 -15.31 0.17
CA GLN A 153 -2.99 -13.98 -0.25
C GLN A 153 -3.27 -12.99 0.90
N ASP A 154 -2.23 -12.44 1.51
CA ASP A 154 -2.32 -11.41 2.55
C ASP A 154 -1.73 -10.09 2.03
N ILE A 155 -2.58 -9.05 1.93
CA ILE A 155 -2.25 -7.78 1.25
C ILE A 155 -2.84 -6.57 1.97
N PHE A 156 -2.42 -5.37 1.58
CA PHE A 156 -2.92 -4.09 2.11
C PHE A 156 -2.74 -3.92 3.62
N PRO A 157 -1.51 -3.96 4.16
CA PRO A 157 -1.32 -3.72 5.58
C PRO A 157 -1.68 -2.29 5.97
N MET A 158 -2.40 -2.16 7.08
CA MET A 158 -2.79 -0.90 7.71
C MET A 158 -2.48 -0.98 9.20
N TRP A 159 -1.46 -0.27 9.65
CA TRP A 159 -1.00 -0.32 11.05
C TRP A 159 -1.72 0.73 11.89
N ILE A 160 -2.51 0.30 12.88
CA ILE A 160 -3.29 1.17 13.76
C ILE A 160 -3.04 0.73 15.21
N GLY A 161 -2.40 1.56 16.01
CA GLY A 161 -2.06 1.21 17.39
C GLY A 161 -1.15 -0.03 17.48
N ASP A 162 -1.58 -1.03 18.21
CA ASP A 162 -0.86 -2.31 18.35
C ASP A 162 -1.28 -3.36 17.31
N GLU A 163 -2.06 -2.98 16.31
CA GLU A 163 -2.71 -3.88 15.39
C GLU A 163 -2.36 -3.57 13.93
N ILE A 164 -2.10 -4.62 13.16
CA ILE A 164 -1.91 -4.52 11.70
C ILE A 164 -3.11 -5.19 11.06
N TYR A 165 -3.97 -4.37 10.44
CA TYR A 165 -5.10 -4.84 9.65
C TYR A 165 -4.63 -5.14 8.23
N PHE A 166 -5.21 -6.16 7.59
CA PHE A 166 -4.86 -6.55 6.22
C PHE A 166 -5.99 -7.34 5.59
N LEU A 167 -5.99 -7.47 4.28
CA LEU A 167 -6.90 -8.34 3.55
C LEU A 167 -6.31 -9.73 3.38
N SER A 168 -7.16 -10.76 3.54
CA SER A 168 -6.78 -12.16 3.35
C SER A 168 -7.90 -12.98 2.71
N ASP A 169 -7.54 -13.87 1.77
CA ASP A 169 -8.46 -14.83 1.14
C ASP A 169 -8.37 -16.23 1.75
N ARG A 170 -7.83 -16.37 2.98
CA ARG A 170 -7.65 -17.65 3.67
C ARG A 170 -8.96 -18.43 3.88
N ASP A 171 -10.10 -17.74 3.89
CA ASP A 171 -11.44 -18.32 3.98
C ASP A 171 -12.20 -18.23 2.63
N TYR A 172 -11.48 -18.26 1.51
CA TYR A 172 -11.95 -18.15 0.12
C TYR A 172 -12.40 -16.76 -0.31
N THR A 173 -13.17 -16.04 0.50
CA THR A 173 -13.57 -14.66 0.20
C THR A 173 -12.59 -13.71 0.89
N MET A 174 -12.09 -12.73 0.13
CA MET A 174 -11.20 -11.71 0.67
C MET A 174 -11.92 -10.93 1.76
N ASN A 175 -11.43 -11.01 2.98
CA ASN A 175 -11.97 -10.36 4.15
C ASN A 175 -10.88 -9.57 4.88
N LEU A 176 -11.31 -8.68 5.77
CA LEU A 176 -10.42 -7.96 6.66
C LEU A 176 -10.04 -8.85 7.84
N PHE A 177 -8.75 -8.94 8.10
CA PHE A 177 -8.12 -9.62 9.23
C PHE A 177 -7.29 -8.63 10.02
N VAL A 178 -6.95 -8.99 11.25
CA VAL A 178 -6.09 -8.20 12.12
C VAL A 178 -5.05 -9.10 12.80
N TYR A 179 -3.80 -8.63 12.79
CA TYR A 179 -2.70 -9.21 13.54
C TYR A 179 -2.34 -8.30 14.71
N ASN A 180 -2.37 -8.82 15.92
CA ASN A 180 -1.96 -8.08 17.12
C ASN A 180 -0.45 -8.24 17.34
N THR A 181 0.29 -7.14 17.32
CA THR A 181 1.75 -7.15 17.41
C THR A 181 2.31 -7.59 18.76
N LYS A 182 1.49 -7.50 19.83
CA LYS A 182 1.87 -7.93 21.18
C LYS A 182 1.62 -9.41 21.42
N THR A 183 0.41 -9.87 21.08
CA THR A 183 0.02 -11.27 21.30
C THR A 183 0.46 -12.20 20.17
N LYS A 184 0.86 -11.64 19.02
CA LYS A 184 1.22 -12.39 17.79
C LYS A 184 0.08 -13.26 17.25
N GLN A 185 -1.15 -12.88 17.53
CA GLN A 185 -2.34 -13.61 17.09
C GLN A 185 -3.04 -12.88 15.94
N THR A 186 -3.54 -13.66 15.00
CA THR A 186 -4.38 -13.18 13.89
C THR A 186 -5.83 -13.55 14.14
N SER A 187 -6.74 -12.63 13.88
CA SER A 187 -8.18 -12.86 13.93
C SER A 187 -8.91 -12.22 12.75
N LYS A 188 -10.07 -12.77 12.41
CA LYS A 188 -10.94 -12.27 11.35
C LYS A 188 -11.78 -11.12 11.85
N VAL A 189 -11.92 -10.05 11.07
CA VAL A 189 -12.70 -8.84 11.41
C VAL A 189 -14.04 -8.81 10.67
N THR A 190 -14.05 -9.14 9.36
CA THR A 190 -15.28 -9.15 8.54
C THR A 190 -15.63 -10.57 8.07
N ASN A 191 -16.92 -10.82 7.76
CA ASN A 191 -17.43 -12.14 7.38
C ASN A 191 -18.25 -12.07 6.09
N PHE A 192 -17.73 -11.43 5.04
CA PHE A 192 -18.35 -11.44 3.73
C PHE A 192 -18.17 -12.80 3.07
N THR A 193 -19.19 -13.28 2.37
CA THR A 193 -19.20 -14.60 1.71
C THR A 193 -19.41 -14.53 0.20
N GLU A 194 -19.99 -13.44 -0.31
CA GLU A 194 -20.33 -13.29 -1.73
C GLU A 194 -19.28 -12.50 -2.51
N TYR A 195 -18.90 -11.33 -1.98
CA TYR A 195 -17.96 -10.41 -2.63
C TYR A 195 -16.71 -10.19 -1.80
N ASP A 196 -15.59 -10.03 -2.50
CA ASP A 196 -14.31 -9.72 -1.88
C ASP A 196 -14.29 -8.27 -1.36
N VAL A 197 -13.69 -8.08 -0.20
CA VAL A 197 -13.28 -6.76 0.28
C VAL A 197 -12.16 -6.24 -0.62
N LYS A 198 -12.26 -4.99 -1.07
CA LYS A 198 -11.31 -4.36 -2.00
C LYS A 198 -10.91 -2.96 -1.55
N PHE A 199 -9.75 -2.54 -2.01
CA PHE A 199 -9.23 -1.18 -1.90
C PHE A 199 -9.35 -0.56 -0.50
N PRO A 200 -8.90 -1.24 0.56
CA PRO A 200 -8.97 -0.68 1.89
C PRO A 200 -8.03 0.51 2.01
N SER A 201 -8.44 1.46 2.82
CA SER A 201 -7.62 2.63 3.16
C SER A 201 -7.88 3.01 4.61
N SER A 202 -6.85 3.43 5.32
CA SER A 202 -6.96 3.85 6.72
C SER A 202 -6.51 5.30 6.90
N PHE A 203 -7.18 5.97 7.84
CA PHE A 203 -6.76 7.27 8.36
C PHE A 203 -7.17 7.37 9.83
N GLY A 204 -6.22 7.67 10.70
CA GLY A 204 -6.43 7.57 12.15
C GLY A 204 -6.87 6.17 12.55
N ASN A 205 -7.99 6.07 13.27
CA ASN A 205 -8.56 4.80 13.72
C ASN A 205 -9.71 4.31 12.80
N THR A 206 -9.80 4.84 11.60
CA THR A 206 -10.87 4.50 10.66
C THR A 206 -10.30 3.73 9.46
N ILE A 207 -10.95 2.65 9.09
CA ILE A 207 -10.72 1.91 7.86
C ILE A 207 -11.96 2.03 7.00
N VAL A 208 -11.77 2.35 5.71
CA VAL A 208 -12.83 2.31 4.69
C VAL A 208 -12.45 1.31 3.61
N PHE A 209 -13.44 0.61 3.06
CA PHE A 209 -13.22 -0.38 2.00
C PHE A 209 -14.47 -0.54 1.14
N GLU A 210 -14.29 -1.17 -0.01
CA GLU A 210 -15.37 -1.54 -0.94
C GLU A 210 -15.75 -3.02 -0.74
N ASN A 211 -17.05 -3.34 -0.78
CA ASN A 211 -17.55 -4.68 -0.90
C ASN A 211 -18.92 -4.67 -1.62
N GLY A 212 -19.06 -5.48 -2.68
CA GLY A 212 -20.32 -5.61 -3.43
C GLY A 212 -20.87 -4.31 -4.02
N GLY A 213 -19.99 -3.36 -4.34
CA GLY A 213 -20.39 -2.04 -4.88
C GLY A 213 -20.79 -1.02 -3.82
N TYR A 214 -20.63 -1.34 -2.53
CA TYR A 214 -20.88 -0.43 -1.41
C TYR A 214 -19.56 -0.06 -0.73
N ILE A 215 -19.54 1.12 -0.11
CA ILE A 215 -18.44 1.59 0.73
C ILE A 215 -18.81 1.33 2.19
N TYR A 216 -17.92 0.67 2.89
CA TYR A 216 -18.01 0.36 4.32
C TYR A 216 -16.99 1.16 5.13
N LYS A 217 -17.36 1.40 6.38
CA LYS A 217 -16.51 2.05 7.38
C LYS A 217 -16.53 1.23 8.68
#